data_33114d817a30a0abddf5a44759fed1f5
#
_entry.id   33114d817a30a0abddf5a44759fed1f5
#
_cell.length_a   1.000
_cell.length_b   1.000
_cell.length_c   1.000
_cell.angle_alpha   90.00
_cell.angle_beta   90.00
_cell.angle_gamma   90.00
#
_symmetry.space_group_name_H-M   'P 1'
#
loop_
_entity.id
_entity.type
_entity.pdbx_description
1 polymer ?
#
loop_
_entity_poly.entity_id
_entity_poly.type
_entity_poly.pdbx_seq_one_letter_code
_entity_poly.pdbx_strand_id
1 'polypeptide(L)'
;MSFELRLAQIMYVESMNHKLVIHHDNGDFIERKNLSLFIKEINSSDFIPIHKSFVVNKNYIQEIKAKELILKNSTILPIGRNFKESI
;
A
#
# COMPACT_ATOMS: atom_id res chain seq x y z
N MET A 1 9.97 -10.00 -14.26
CA MET A 1 10.22 -8.61 -13.90
C MET A 1 11.71 -8.35 -14.00
N SER A 2 12.11 -7.31 -14.69
CA SER A 2 13.52 -7.07 -14.97
C SER A 2 14.29 -6.46 -13.81
N PHE A 3 13.64 -6.04 -12.76
CA PHE A 3 14.29 -5.49 -11.58
C PHE A 3 13.56 -5.97 -10.34
N GLU A 4 14.27 -5.96 -9.25
CA GLU A 4 13.72 -6.43 -7.99
C GLU A 4 13.28 -5.27 -7.12
N LEU A 5 11.99 -5.24 -6.80
CA LEU A 5 11.48 -4.38 -5.76
C LEU A 5 11.46 -5.19 -4.48
N ARG A 6 12.21 -4.75 -3.50
CA ARG A 6 12.19 -5.41 -2.21
C ARG A 6 10.90 -5.03 -1.49
N LEU A 7 10.08 -6.01 -1.21
CA LEU A 7 8.79 -5.77 -0.55
C LEU A 7 8.96 -4.97 0.74
N ALA A 8 10.01 -5.25 1.48
CA ALA A 8 10.27 -4.56 2.75
C ALA A 8 10.46 -3.06 2.57
N GLN A 9 10.80 -2.59 1.37
CA GLN A 9 11.03 -1.18 1.09
C GLN A 9 9.84 -0.49 0.43
N ILE A 10 8.78 -1.23 0.13
CA ILE A 10 7.56 -0.64 -0.38
C ILE A 10 6.75 -0.10 0.79
N MET A 11 6.45 1.19 0.76
CA MET A 11 5.69 1.83 1.83
C MET A 11 4.20 1.60 1.67
N TYR A 12 3.68 1.88 0.50
CA TYR A 12 2.27 1.64 0.19
C TYR A 12 2.07 1.62 -1.32
N VAL A 13 0.91 1.15 -1.74
CA VAL A 13 0.56 1.06 -3.16
C VAL A 13 -0.79 1.71 -3.35
N GLU A 14 -0.89 2.54 -4.36
CA GLU A 14 -2.09 3.29 -4.69
C GLU A 14 -2.61 2.89 -6.05
N SER A 15 -3.92 2.62 -6.14
CA SER A 15 -4.58 2.35 -7.42
C SER A 15 -5.09 3.66 -8.00
N MET A 16 -4.67 3.98 -9.22
CA MET A 16 -5.00 5.24 -9.86
C MET A 16 -5.12 5.05 -11.37
N ASN A 17 -6.29 5.34 -11.95
CA ASN A 17 -6.51 5.29 -13.40
C ASN A 17 -6.03 3.99 -14.05
N HIS A 18 -6.44 2.85 -13.47
CA HIS A 18 -6.09 1.50 -13.98
C HIS A 18 -4.61 1.17 -13.90
N LYS A 19 -3.87 1.92 -13.07
CA LYS A 19 -2.46 1.68 -12.82
C LYS A 19 -2.24 1.59 -11.33
N LEU A 20 -1.11 1.00 -10.96
CA LEU A 20 -0.65 1.03 -9.59
C LEU A 20 0.54 1.96 -9.49
N VAL A 21 0.54 2.82 -8.49
CA VAL A 21 1.70 3.62 -8.13
C VAL A 21 2.28 2.96 -6.89
N ILE A 22 3.45 2.37 -7.03
CA ILE A 22 4.13 1.69 -5.93
C ILE A 22 5.10 2.67 -5.30
N HIS A 23 4.79 3.08 -4.08
CA HIS A 23 5.61 4.05 -3.35
C HIS A 23 6.67 3.31 -2.56
N HIS A 24 7.87 3.33 -3.09
CA HIS A 24 9.03 2.63 -2.56
C HIS A 24 9.98 3.67 -1.94
N ASP A 25 10.83 3.27 -1.03
CA ASP A 25 11.75 4.22 -0.40
C ASP A 25 12.78 4.82 -1.37
N ASN A 26 12.99 4.20 -2.52
CA ASN A 26 13.88 4.71 -3.57
C ASN A 26 13.15 5.45 -4.68
N GLY A 27 11.85 5.71 -4.52
CA GLY A 27 11.06 6.41 -5.52
C GLY A 27 9.81 5.63 -5.90
N ASP A 28 9.05 6.19 -6.81
CA ASP A 28 7.77 5.62 -7.21
C ASP A 28 7.92 4.81 -8.50
N PHE A 29 7.21 3.68 -8.55
CA PHE A 29 7.17 2.84 -9.73
C PHE A 29 5.74 2.66 -10.15
N ILE A 30 5.50 2.61 -11.46
CA ILE A 30 4.16 2.47 -12.02
C ILE A 30 4.04 1.14 -12.72
N GLU A 31 2.96 0.40 -12.42
CA GLU A 31 2.65 -0.86 -13.08
C GLU A 31 1.20 -0.88 -13.53
N ARG A 32 0.96 -1.54 -14.66
CA ARG A 32 -0.38 -1.72 -15.17
C ARG A 32 -0.97 -3.02 -14.68
N LYS A 33 -1.55 -2.97 -13.49
CA LYS A 33 -2.30 -4.09 -12.94
C LYS A 33 -3.24 -3.54 -11.88
N ASN A 34 -4.21 -4.34 -11.49
CA ASN A 34 -5.11 -3.90 -10.43
C ASN A 34 -4.56 -4.29 -9.06
N LEU A 35 -5.12 -3.65 -8.04
CA LEU A 35 -4.63 -3.82 -6.68
C LEU A 35 -4.85 -5.24 -6.16
N SER A 36 -5.97 -5.87 -6.52
CA SER A 36 -6.26 -7.23 -6.09
C SER A 36 -5.23 -8.22 -6.61
N LEU A 37 -4.83 -8.05 -7.86
CA LEU A 37 -3.81 -8.89 -8.45
C LEU A 37 -2.46 -8.69 -7.77
N PHE A 38 -2.12 -7.44 -7.49
CA PHE A 38 -0.88 -7.12 -6.79
C PHE A 38 -0.82 -7.81 -5.43
N ILE A 39 -1.89 -7.70 -4.64
CA ILE A 39 -1.97 -8.32 -3.32
C ILE A 39 -1.79 -9.83 -3.42
N LYS A 40 -2.44 -10.44 -4.42
CA LYS A 40 -2.37 -11.87 -4.61
C LYS A 40 -0.97 -12.33 -5.02
N GLU A 41 -0.30 -11.55 -5.85
CA GLU A 41 1.03 -11.90 -6.34
C GLU A 41 2.09 -11.81 -5.25
N ILE A 42 2.03 -10.75 -4.43
CA ILE A 42 3.03 -10.60 -3.37
C ILE A 42 2.82 -11.57 -2.22
N ASN A 43 1.57 -11.97 -1.97
CA ASN A 43 1.22 -12.96 -0.96
C ASN A 43 1.96 -12.73 0.37
N SER A 44 1.92 -11.50 0.86
CA SER A 44 2.61 -11.10 2.08
C SER A 44 1.62 -10.59 3.12
N SER A 45 1.73 -11.11 4.34
CA SER A 45 0.87 -10.66 5.44
C SER A 45 1.22 -9.26 5.94
N ASP A 46 2.35 -8.71 5.48
CA ASP A 46 2.74 -7.36 5.86
C ASP A 46 1.97 -6.28 5.11
N PHE A 47 1.33 -6.64 4.00
CA PHE A 47 0.60 -5.68 3.18
C PHE A 47 -0.89 -5.76 3.47
N ILE A 48 -1.42 -4.68 3.99
CA ILE A 48 -2.79 -4.60 4.49
C ILE A 48 -3.61 -3.67 3.61
N PRO A 49 -4.72 -4.16 3.02
CA PRO A 49 -5.63 -3.26 2.32
C PRO A 49 -6.36 -2.40 3.35
N ILE A 50 -6.28 -1.08 3.18
CA ILE A 50 -6.89 -0.11 4.10
C ILE A 50 -7.98 0.71 3.42
N HIS A 51 -8.10 0.60 2.11
CA HIS A 51 -9.03 1.37 1.31
C HIS A 51 -9.15 0.66 -0.04
N LYS A 52 -10.22 0.91 -0.77
CA LYS A 52 -10.38 0.29 -2.10
C LYS A 52 -9.24 0.66 -3.04
N SER A 53 -8.52 1.74 -2.76
CA SER A 53 -7.43 2.23 -3.61
C SER A 53 -6.07 2.19 -2.95
N PHE A 54 -5.97 1.73 -1.71
CA PHE A 54 -4.69 1.74 -0.98
C PHE A 54 -4.42 0.44 -0.26
N VAL A 55 -3.18 -0.03 -0.41
CA VAL A 55 -2.62 -1.14 0.37
C VAL A 55 -1.36 -0.60 1.03
N VAL A 56 -1.19 -0.83 2.31
CA VAL A 56 -0.07 -0.29 3.07
C VAL A 56 0.79 -1.42 3.65
N ASN A 57 2.11 -1.18 3.67
CA ASN A 57 3.02 -2.05 4.39
C ASN A 57 2.93 -1.70 5.88
N LYS A 58 2.48 -2.66 6.70
CA LYS A 58 2.26 -2.40 8.12
C LYS A 58 3.51 -1.91 8.85
N ASN A 59 4.68 -2.26 8.35
CA ASN A 59 5.94 -1.88 8.96
C ASN A 59 6.25 -0.39 8.83
N TYR A 60 5.52 0.31 7.96
CA TYR A 60 5.67 1.75 7.79
C TYR A 60 4.59 2.55 8.50
N ILE A 61 3.65 1.89 9.17
CA ILE A 61 2.59 2.59 9.89
C ILE A 61 3.15 3.18 11.17
N GLN A 62 2.96 4.48 11.36
CA GLN A 62 3.36 5.15 12.58
C GLN A 62 2.19 5.28 13.55
N GLU A 63 1.01 5.62 13.02
CA GLU A 63 -0.17 5.83 13.87
C GLU A 63 -1.44 5.48 13.10
N ILE A 64 -2.39 4.87 13.78
CA ILE A 64 -3.69 4.54 13.20
C ILE A 64 -4.76 5.34 13.92
N LYS A 65 -5.52 6.13 13.15
CA LYS A 65 -6.62 6.93 13.68
C LYS A 65 -7.95 6.35 13.21
N ALA A 66 -9.05 6.98 13.60
CA ALA A 66 -10.38 6.46 13.29
C ALA A 66 -10.66 6.37 11.78
N LYS A 67 -10.21 7.35 11.01
CA LYS A 67 -10.52 7.43 9.57
C LYS A 67 -9.30 7.52 8.69
N GLU A 68 -8.11 7.52 9.28
CA GLU A 68 -6.88 7.66 8.51
C GLU A 68 -5.73 7.04 9.27
N LEU A 69 -4.63 6.77 8.57
CA LEU A 69 -3.41 6.36 9.22
C LEU A 69 -2.25 7.21 8.72
N ILE A 70 -1.22 7.26 9.54
CA ILE A 70 -0.05 8.08 9.26
C ILE A 70 1.16 7.16 9.14
N LEU A 71 1.88 7.29 8.04
CA LEU A 71 3.09 6.52 7.82
C LEU A 71 4.30 7.19 8.47
N LYS A 72 5.38 6.45 8.61
CA LYS A 72 6.60 6.95 9.24
C LYS A 72 7.21 8.14 8.49
N ASN A 73 6.90 8.28 7.20
CA ASN A 73 7.35 9.43 6.42
C ASN A 73 6.35 10.60 6.45
N SER A 74 5.37 10.55 7.35
CA SER A 74 4.33 11.56 7.53
C SER A 74 3.24 11.56 6.47
N THR A 75 3.22 10.61 5.57
CA THR A 75 2.14 10.47 4.59
C THR A 75 0.87 10.03 5.31
N ILE A 76 -0.24 10.70 4.99
CA ILE A 76 -1.55 10.38 5.57
C ILE A 76 -2.38 9.65 4.53
N LEU A 77 -2.90 8.48 4.88
CA LEU A 77 -3.72 7.68 3.99
C LEU A 77 -5.11 7.48 4.59
N PRO A 78 -6.16 7.51 3.76
CA PRO A 78 -7.52 7.29 4.27
C PRO A 78 -7.76 5.81 4.55
N ILE A 79 -8.58 5.54 5.55
CA ILE A 79 -9.03 4.18 5.85
C ILE A 79 -10.48 4.07 5.37
N GLY A 80 -10.72 3.12 4.47
CA GLY A 80 -12.05 2.90 3.95
C GLY A 80 -12.96 2.28 5.01
N ARG A 81 -14.25 2.58 4.87
CA ARG A 81 -15.25 2.15 5.84
C ARG A 81 -15.25 0.64 6.07
N ASN A 82 -15.09 -0.13 5.01
CA ASN A 82 -15.14 -1.59 5.08
C ASN A 82 -13.79 -2.23 5.39
N PHE A 83 -12.76 -1.43 5.62
CA PHE A 83 -11.40 -1.93 5.80
C PHE A 83 -10.89 -1.79 7.23
N LYS A 84 -11.67 -1.20 8.10
CA LYS A 84 -11.24 -0.95 9.48
C LYS A 84 -10.88 -2.23 10.23
N GLU A 85 -11.59 -3.30 9.96
CA GLU A 85 -11.36 -4.56 10.65
C GLU A 85 -10.10 -5.27 10.18
N SER A 86 -9.53 -4.86 9.05
CA SER A 86 -8.31 -5.46 8.53
C SER A 86 -7.04 -4.95 9.19
N ILE A 87 -7.17 -3.91 10.00
CA ILE A 87 -6.01 -3.22 10.57
C ILE A 87 -5.79 -3.62 12.01
#